data_0898de014d8a1a9f9c7a614d16359b06
#
_entry.id   0898de014d8a1a9f9c7a614d16359b06
#
_cell.length_a   1.000
_cell.length_b   1.000
_cell.length_c   1.000
_cell.angle_alpha   90.00
_cell.angle_beta   90.00
_cell.angle_gamma   90.00
#
_symmetry.space_group_name_H-M   'P 1'
#
loop_
_entity.id
_entity.type
_entity.pdbx_description
1 polymer ?
#
loop_
_entity_poly.entity_id
_entity_poly.type
_entity_poly.pdbx_seq_one_letter_code
_entity_poly.pdbx_strand_id
1 'polypeptide(L)'
;MMSYLVAFLACAGTLSAALALYYWHLGDQNILFDTEAVQDLLVQHDPQRGEIICRCSIPLTNRGEQQGMVNNVFCQPVYCGKIMKGMEIKSKINVVKDKARENGYWESLIVKKNAYFLTQLEVRIRHSTVDIPTLIRQVPRLTIVIYYQIVGRKGIQWKLAELPFPLKDAQVPAELKQEKVVE
;
A
#
# COMPACT_ATOMS: atom_id res chain seq x y z
N MET A 1 18.24 23.34 -55.00
CA MET A 1 18.73 22.81 -53.69
C MET A 1 17.99 23.37 -52.49
N MET A 2 17.76 24.68 -52.39
CA MET A 2 17.06 25.29 -51.25
C MET A 2 15.61 24.78 -51.03
N SER A 3 14.85 24.51 -52.11
CA SER A 3 13.45 24.00 -52.02
C SER A 3 13.35 22.61 -51.40
N TYR A 4 14.30 21.74 -51.69
CA TYR A 4 14.33 20.39 -51.08
C TYR A 4 14.68 20.42 -49.58
N LEU A 5 15.56 21.34 -49.19
CA LEU A 5 15.90 21.53 -47.78
C LEU A 5 14.70 22.05 -46.99
N VAL A 6 13.96 23.02 -47.52
CA VAL A 6 12.74 23.55 -46.90
C VAL A 6 11.68 22.49 -46.80
N ALA A 7 11.45 21.69 -47.85
CA ALA A 7 10.49 20.59 -47.83
C ALA A 7 10.87 19.52 -46.80
N PHE A 8 12.14 19.16 -46.72
CA PHE A 8 12.63 18.18 -45.71
C PHE A 8 12.41 18.71 -44.30
N LEU A 9 12.76 19.97 -43.99
CA LEU A 9 12.54 20.55 -42.67
C LEU A 9 11.06 20.64 -42.31
N ALA A 10 10.17 20.96 -43.27
CA ALA A 10 8.74 20.99 -43.05
C ALA A 10 8.19 19.56 -42.72
N CYS A 11 8.61 18.54 -43.48
CA CYS A 11 8.21 17.16 -43.20
C CYS A 11 8.75 16.68 -41.86
N ALA A 12 10.01 16.97 -41.51
CA ALA A 12 10.57 16.60 -40.21
C ALA A 12 9.84 17.31 -39.07
N GLY A 13 9.49 18.58 -39.23
CA GLY A 13 8.72 19.34 -38.23
C GLY A 13 7.31 18.78 -37.99
N THR A 14 6.60 18.46 -39.09
CA THR A 14 5.24 17.86 -38.98
C THR A 14 5.26 16.49 -38.36
N LEU A 15 6.24 15.64 -38.72
CA LEU A 15 6.40 14.32 -38.11
C LEU A 15 6.73 14.44 -36.62
N SER A 16 7.62 15.34 -36.23
CA SER A 16 7.94 15.57 -34.83
C SER A 16 6.75 16.06 -34.02
N ALA A 17 5.96 16.99 -34.58
CA ALA A 17 4.75 17.49 -33.94
C ALA A 17 3.69 16.37 -33.80
N ALA A 18 3.49 15.55 -34.83
CA ALA A 18 2.59 14.40 -34.77
C ALA A 18 3.00 13.38 -33.71
N LEU A 19 4.31 13.07 -33.63
CA LEU A 19 4.85 12.20 -32.58
C LEU A 19 4.66 12.80 -31.18
N ALA A 20 4.91 14.08 -30.99
CA ALA A 20 4.73 14.76 -29.71
C ALA A 20 3.25 14.73 -29.28
N LEU A 21 2.30 14.99 -30.17
CA LEU A 21 0.87 14.90 -29.92
C LEU A 21 0.43 13.47 -29.60
N TYR A 22 0.95 12.48 -30.34
CA TYR A 22 0.69 11.08 -30.09
C TYR A 22 1.18 10.66 -28.69
N TYR A 23 2.41 11.04 -28.32
CA TYR A 23 2.95 10.76 -26.99
C TYR A 23 2.18 11.47 -25.88
N TRP A 24 1.69 12.67 -26.12
CA TRP A 24 0.86 13.38 -25.15
C TRP A 24 -0.50 12.71 -24.97
N HIS A 25 -1.10 12.24 -26.04
CA HIS A 25 -2.41 11.55 -26.00
C HIS A 25 -2.34 10.15 -25.35
N LEU A 26 -1.19 9.50 -25.37
CA LEU A 26 -0.98 8.17 -24.76
C LEU A 26 -1.24 8.15 -23.25
N GLY A 27 -1.26 9.29 -22.57
CA GLY A 27 -1.47 9.38 -21.14
C GLY A 27 -0.33 8.77 -20.31
N ASP A 28 -0.57 8.56 -19.04
CA ASP A 28 0.38 8.01 -18.07
C ASP A 28 -0.21 6.87 -17.26
N GLN A 29 0.63 6.21 -16.47
CA GLN A 29 0.20 5.29 -15.44
C GLN A 29 -0.46 6.07 -14.28
N ASN A 30 -1.50 5.48 -13.69
CA ASN A 30 -2.13 5.98 -12.46
C ASN A 30 -2.34 4.82 -11.50
N ILE A 31 -1.24 4.42 -10.85
CA ILE A 31 -1.23 3.30 -9.91
C ILE A 31 -1.49 3.84 -8.50
N LEU A 32 -2.42 3.16 -7.79
CA LEU A 32 -2.78 3.54 -6.43
C LEU A 32 -3.18 2.31 -5.59
N PHE A 33 -2.89 2.36 -4.31
CA PHE A 33 -3.53 1.52 -3.32
C PHE A 33 -4.89 2.12 -2.99
N ASP A 34 -5.95 1.36 -3.25
CA ASP A 34 -7.33 1.81 -3.06
C ASP A 34 -7.76 1.56 -1.61
N THR A 35 -7.46 2.52 -0.73
CA THR A 35 -7.78 2.42 0.70
C THR A 35 -9.26 2.64 1.01
N GLU A 36 -10.07 3.05 0.03
CA GLU A 36 -11.53 3.13 0.18
C GLU A 36 -12.20 1.78 -0.09
N ALA A 37 -11.55 0.91 -0.89
CA ALA A 37 -12.03 -0.42 -1.25
C ALA A 37 -11.37 -1.54 -0.45
N VAL A 38 -10.97 -1.26 0.79
CA VAL A 38 -10.37 -2.25 1.71
C VAL A 38 -11.36 -3.37 2.01
N GLN A 39 -10.87 -4.60 1.98
CA GLN A 39 -11.64 -5.82 2.26
C GLN A 39 -11.06 -6.55 3.47
N ASP A 40 -11.88 -7.38 4.12
CA ASP A 40 -11.47 -8.29 5.19
C ASP A 40 -10.71 -7.57 6.33
N LEU A 41 -11.17 -6.37 6.70
CA LEU A 41 -10.56 -5.63 7.81
C LEU A 41 -10.81 -6.38 9.12
N LEU A 42 -9.75 -6.93 9.68
CA LEU A 42 -9.78 -7.72 10.91
C LEU A 42 -8.82 -7.10 11.92
N VAL A 43 -9.32 -6.86 13.14
CA VAL A 43 -8.51 -6.43 14.28
C VAL A 43 -8.70 -7.45 15.39
N GLN A 44 -7.64 -8.18 15.73
CA GLN A 44 -7.65 -9.25 16.74
C GLN A 44 -6.71 -8.89 17.89
N HIS A 45 -7.14 -9.21 19.09
CA HIS A 45 -6.30 -9.21 20.28
C HIS A 45 -5.87 -10.64 20.60
N ASP A 46 -4.56 -10.90 20.58
CA ASP A 46 -3.97 -12.16 21.07
C ASP A 46 -3.48 -11.96 22.51
N PRO A 47 -4.25 -12.41 23.52
CA PRO A 47 -3.90 -12.25 24.92
C PRO A 47 -2.72 -13.11 25.36
N GLN A 48 -2.44 -14.25 24.68
CA GLN A 48 -1.29 -15.11 25.01
C GLN A 48 0.02 -14.45 24.64
N ARG A 49 0.04 -13.73 23.51
CA ARG A 49 1.23 -13.02 23.03
C ARG A 49 1.29 -11.55 23.45
N GLY A 50 0.21 -11.03 24.03
CA GLY A 50 0.11 -9.61 24.40
C GLY A 50 0.25 -8.70 23.18
N GLU A 51 -0.40 -9.06 22.06
CA GLU A 51 -0.31 -8.29 20.81
C GLU A 51 -1.69 -8.06 20.19
N ILE A 52 -1.80 -6.96 19.43
CA ILE A 52 -2.90 -6.70 18.51
C ILE A 52 -2.42 -7.04 17.10
N ILE A 53 -3.22 -7.81 16.37
CA ILE A 53 -2.97 -8.15 14.98
C ILE A 53 -4.07 -7.51 14.13
N CYS A 54 -3.67 -6.60 13.23
CA CYS A 54 -4.56 -6.00 12.25
C CYS A 54 -4.24 -6.59 10.88
N ARG A 55 -5.27 -7.06 10.17
CA ARG A 55 -5.14 -7.60 8.81
C ARG A 55 -6.18 -6.98 7.91
N CYS A 56 -5.84 -6.76 6.66
CA CYS A 56 -6.79 -6.40 5.63
C CYS A 56 -6.21 -6.70 4.24
N SER A 57 -7.12 -6.75 3.27
CA SER A 57 -6.79 -6.85 1.86
C SER A 57 -7.01 -5.50 1.20
N ILE A 58 -6.00 -4.98 0.49
CA ILE A 58 -6.02 -3.66 -0.15
C ILE A 58 -5.82 -3.83 -1.65
N PRO A 59 -6.74 -3.35 -2.48
CA PRO A 59 -6.57 -3.33 -3.92
C PRO A 59 -5.42 -2.41 -4.35
N LEU A 60 -4.53 -2.92 -5.21
CA LEU A 60 -3.57 -2.15 -5.97
C LEU A 60 -4.04 -2.11 -7.41
N THR A 61 -4.39 -0.92 -7.92
CA THR A 61 -5.00 -0.75 -9.23
C THR A 61 -4.21 0.22 -10.09
N ASN A 62 -4.20 0.01 -11.39
CA ASN A 62 -3.72 0.99 -12.36
C ASN A 62 -4.89 1.53 -13.16
N ARG A 63 -5.35 2.73 -12.84
CA ARG A 63 -6.43 3.46 -13.51
C ARG A 63 -5.92 4.33 -14.67
N GLY A 64 -4.63 4.23 -15.00
CA GLY A 64 -4.00 5.01 -16.06
C GLY A 64 -4.00 4.27 -17.40
N GLU A 65 -3.56 5.01 -18.43
CA GLU A 65 -3.53 4.55 -19.82
C GLU A 65 -2.28 3.72 -20.13
N GLN A 66 -1.23 3.82 -19.30
CA GLN A 66 0.05 3.14 -19.48
C GLN A 66 0.34 2.16 -18.34
N GLN A 67 1.14 1.15 -18.63
CA GLN A 67 1.72 0.32 -17.58
C GLN A 67 2.73 1.10 -16.76
N GLY A 68 2.90 0.71 -15.52
CA GLY A 68 3.95 1.21 -14.63
C GLY A 68 4.47 0.12 -13.72
N MET A 69 5.48 0.44 -12.95
CA MET A 69 6.08 -0.49 -11.99
C MET A 69 5.97 0.10 -10.59
N VAL A 70 5.62 -0.73 -9.62
CA VAL A 70 5.59 -0.38 -8.20
C VAL A 70 6.79 -1.00 -7.52
N ASN A 71 7.58 -0.16 -6.87
CA ASN A 71 8.79 -0.55 -6.14
C ASN A 71 8.74 -0.04 -4.70
N ASN A 72 9.64 -0.55 -3.87
CA ASN A 72 9.93 0.01 -2.55
C ASN A 72 8.68 0.29 -1.70
N VAL A 73 7.78 -0.70 -1.63
CA VAL A 73 6.58 -0.57 -0.80
C VAL A 73 6.93 -0.91 0.63
N PHE A 74 6.65 0.03 1.53
CA PHE A 74 6.78 -0.19 2.97
C PHE A 74 5.69 0.57 3.72
N CYS A 75 5.41 0.10 4.93
CA CYS A 75 4.36 0.66 5.75
C CYS A 75 4.94 1.25 7.02
N GLN A 76 4.46 2.43 7.40
CA GLN A 76 4.82 3.07 8.67
C GLN A 76 3.57 3.50 9.43
N PRO A 77 3.53 3.27 10.75
CA PRO A 77 2.49 3.83 11.59
C PRO A 77 2.68 5.33 11.72
N VAL A 78 1.60 6.08 11.55
CA VAL A 78 1.55 7.51 11.92
C VAL A 78 0.80 7.62 13.23
N TYR A 79 1.45 8.21 14.19
CA TYR A 79 0.91 8.33 15.53
C TYR A 79 1.34 9.63 16.20
N CYS A 80 0.48 10.12 17.05
CA CYS A 80 0.73 11.27 17.89
C CYS A 80 0.52 10.88 19.35
N GLY A 81 1.52 11.06 20.22
CA GLY A 81 1.34 10.91 21.65
C GLY A 81 2.52 10.30 22.43
N LYS A 82 2.44 10.45 23.76
CA LYS A 82 3.48 10.01 24.70
C LYS A 82 3.56 8.48 24.88
N ILE A 83 2.50 7.75 24.54
CA ILE A 83 2.38 6.30 24.75
C ILE A 83 3.30 5.47 23.85
N MET A 84 3.94 6.12 22.89
CA MET A 84 4.76 5.46 21.87
C MET A 84 6.08 4.92 22.42
N LYS A 85 6.52 5.42 23.57
CA LYS A 85 7.72 4.90 24.22
C LYS A 85 7.43 3.50 24.76
N GLY A 86 7.97 2.48 24.09
CA GLY A 86 7.73 1.07 24.39
C GLY A 86 6.74 0.37 23.45
N MET A 87 6.14 1.06 22.49
CA MET A 87 5.32 0.43 21.45
C MET A 87 6.23 -0.11 20.33
N GLU A 88 6.05 -1.38 20.03
CA GLU A 88 6.67 -2.06 18.88
C GLU A 88 5.58 -2.32 17.84
N ILE A 89 5.79 -1.80 16.63
CA ILE A 89 4.87 -2.02 15.52
C ILE A 89 5.65 -2.64 14.36
N LYS A 90 5.20 -3.83 13.95
CA LYS A 90 5.72 -4.53 12.77
C LYS A 90 4.64 -4.55 11.71
N SER A 91 4.97 -4.16 10.50
CA SER A 91 4.05 -4.19 9.37
C SER A 91 4.65 -4.98 8.21
N LYS A 92 3.81 -5.72 7.52
CA LYS A 92 4.16 -6.50 6.34
C LYS A 92 3.06 -6.37 5.30
N ILE A 93 3.44 -6.07 4.06
CA ILE A 93 2.52 -5.99 2.93
C ILE A 93 3.01 -6.90 1.79
N ASN A 94 2.14 -7.75 1.26
CA ASN A 94 2.44 -8.73 0.22
C ASN A 94 1.34 -8.77 -0.85
N VAL A 95 1.67 -9.24 -2.04
CA VAL A 95 0.68 -9.58 -3.07
C VAL A 95 0.13 -10.98 -2.79
N VAL A 96 -1.19 -11.14 -2.74
CA VAL A 96 -1.86 -12.39 -2.31
C VAL A 96 -1.49 -13.61 -3.17
N LYS A 97 -1.18 -13.42 -4.45
CA LYS A 97 -0.86 -14.54 -5.36
C LYS A 97 0.58 -15.02 -5.31
N ASP A 98 1.47 -14.31 -4.62
CA ASP A 98 2.91 -14.58 -4.68
C ASP A 98 3.43 -15.11 -3.35
N LYS A 99 3.38 -16.44 -3.18
CA LYS A 99 3.89 -17.14 -1.99
C LYS A 99 5.40 -16.98 -1.76
N ALA A 100 6.15 -16.58 -2.80
CA ALA A 100 7.62 -16.46 -2.74
C ALA A 100 8.11 -15.27 -1.90
N ARG A 101 7.20 -14.41 -1.41
CA ARG A 101 7.54 -13.15 -0.72
C ARG A 101 7.34 -13.20 0.80
N GLU A 102 7.61 -14.33 1.42
CA GLU A 102 7.41 -14.53 2.87
C GLU A 102 8.32 -13.67 3.76
N ASN A 103 9.46 -13.21 3.23
CA ASN A 103 10.45 -12.41 3.95
C ASN A 103 10.06 -10.93 4.15
N GLY A 104 8.88 -10.50 3.67
CA GLY A 104 8.37 -9.14 3.87
C GLY A 104 9.00 -8.06 2.97
N TYR A 105 9.90 -8.43 2.09
CA TYR A 105 10.48 -7.52 1.12
C TYR A 105 9.54 -7.38 -0.09
N TRP A 106 9.29 -6.15 -0.52
CA TRP A 106 8.51 -5.86 -1.72
C TRP A 106 9.43 -5.84 -2.94
N GLU A 107 9.28 -6.82 -3.81
CA GLU A 107 9.93 -6.79 -5.11
C GLU A 107 9.17 -5.89 -6.09
N SER A 108 9.84 -5.55 -7.21
CA SER A 108 9.22 -4.76 -8.27
C SER A 108 8.03 -5.49 -8.89
N LEU A 109 6.89 -4.82 -8.97
CA LEU A 109 5.66 -5.33 -9.58
C LEU A 109 5.27 -4.48 -10.78
N ILE A 110 5.19 -5.10 -11.97
CA ILE A 110 4.67 -4.44 -13.17
C ILE A 110 3.14 -4.49 -13.11
N VAL A 111 2.53 -3.30 -13.13
CA VAL A 111 1.08 -3.12 -13.11
C VAL A 111 0.63 -2.64 -14.47
N LYS A 112 0.05 -3.54 -15.27
CA LYS A 112 -0.47 -3.23 -16.62
C LYS A 112 -1.65 -2.26 -16.53
N LYS A 113 -2.00 -1.62 -17.65
CA LYS A 113 -3.23 -0.84 -17.77
C LYS A 113 -4.44 -1.67 -17.31
N ASN A 114 -5.31 -1.07 -16.50
CA ASN A 114 -6.51 -1.70 -15.93
C ASN A 114 -6.24 -2.98 -15.11
N ALA A 115 -4.98 -3.22 -14.71
CA ALA A 115 -4.67 -4.36 -13.86
C ALA A 115 -5.11 -4.10 -12.42
N TYR A 116 -5.51 -5.20 -11.77
CA TYR A 116 -5.93 -5.26 -10.40
C TYR A 116 -5.14 -6.36 -9.68
N PHE A 117 -4.54 -6.02 -8.55
CA PHE A 117 -3.89 -6.95 -7.65
C PHE A 117 -4.45 -6.78 -6.25
N LEU A 118 -4.74 -7.88 -5.57
CA LEU A 118 -5.09 -7.84 -4.16
C LEU A 118 -3.80 -7.97 -3.34
N THR A 119 -3.55 -7.00 -2.47
CA THR A 119 -2.42 -7.02 -1.53
C THR A 119 -2.93 -7.26 -0.13
N GLN A 120 -2.19 -7.98 0.69
CA GLN A 120 -2.50 -8.26 2.08
C GLN A 120 -1.56 -7.48 2.99
N LEU A 121 -2.12 -6.65 3.86
CA LEU A 121 -1.41 -5.94 4.91
C LEU A 121 -1.65 -6.65 6.24
N GLU A 122 -0.55 -6.95 6.96
CA GLU A 122 -0.58 -7.41 8.35
C GLU A 122 0.22 -6.42 9.20
N VAL A 123 -0.37 -5.96 10.30
CA VAL A 123 0.27 -5.08 11.28
C VAL A 123 0.17 -5.73 12.65
N ARG A 124 1.29 -5.90 13.32
CA ARG A 124 1.37 -6.42 14.70
C ARG A 124 1.82 -5.30 15.63
N ILE A 125 1.09 -5.13 16.72
CA ILE A 125 1.31 -4.07 17.69
C ILE A 125 1.51 -4.70 19.06
N ARG A 126 2.64 -4.38 19.70
CA ARG A 126 2.95 -4.77 21.08
C ARG A 126 3.33 -3.54 21.88
N HIS A 127 3.19 -3.63 23.19
CA HIS A 127 3.72 -2.63 24.09
C HIS A 127 4.48 -3.31 25.25
N SER A 128 5.65 -2.77 25.60
CA SER A 128 6.55 -3.40 26.59
C SER A 128 6.04 -3.32 28.02
N THR A 129 5.23 -2.31 28.35
CA THR A 129 4.84 -1.99 29.73
C THR A 129 3.35 -1.76 29.93
N VAL A 130 2.59 -1.54 28.87
CA VAL A 130 1.16 -1.25 28.94
C VAL A 130 0.39 -2.44 28.40
N ASP A 131 -0.65 -2.87 29.12
CA ASP A 131 -1.54 -3.92 28.71
C ASP A 131 -2.42 -3.50 27.52
N ILE A 132 -2.84 -4.46 26.70
CA ILE A 132 -3.58 -4.19 25.46
C ILE A 132 -4.89 -3.43 25.69
N PRO A 133 -5.74 -3.75 26.69
CA PRO A 133 -6.95 -2.97 26.96
C PRO A 133 -6.70 -1.50 27.26
N THR A 134 -5.63 -1.21 27.98
CA THR A 134 -5.23 0.18 28.25
C THR A 134 -4.66 0.86 26.99
N LEU A 135 -3.87 0.12 26.19
CA LEU A 135 -3.36 0.60 24.91
C LEU A 135 -4.50 0.97 23.96
N ILE A 136 -5.51 0.11 23.79
CA ILE A 136 -6.67 0.37 22.94
C ILE A 136 -7.45 1.60 23.42
N ARG A 137 -7.62 1.80 24.74
CA ARG A 137 -8.30 3.00 25.27
C ARG A 137 -7.52 4.28 24.97
N GLN A 138 -6.22 4.25 25.01
CA GLN A 138 -5.36 5.42 24.77
C GLN A 138 -5.11 5.68 23.28
N VAL A 139 -5.11 4.62 22.47
CA VAL A 139 -4.93 4.68 21.00
C VAL A 139 -6.11 3.97 20.34
N PRO A 140 -7.30 4.57 20.32
CA PRO A 140 -8.49 3.92 19.76
C PRO A 140 -8.41 3.74 18.24
N ARG A 141 -7.53 4.47 17.58
CA ARG A 141 -7.30 4.43 16.13
C ARG A 141 -5.82 4.56 15.83
N LEU A 142 -5.31 3.69 14.97
CA LEU A 142 -3.95 3.74 14.44
C LEU A 142 -4.02 3.95 12.93
N THR A 143 -3.32 4.95 12.40
CA THR A 143 -3.19 5.13 10.96
C THR A 143 -1.88 4.52 10.48
N ILE A 144 -1.97 3.66 9.48
CA ILE A 144 -0.81 3.12 8.76
C ILE A 144 -0.69 3.86 7.45
N VAL A 145 0.49 4.37 7.15
CA VAL A 145 0.80 4.97 5.84
C VAL A 145 1.61 3.98 5.03
N ILE A 146 1.09 3.68 3.85
CA ILE A 146 1.77 2.87 2.84
C ILE A 146 2.53 3.82 1.94
N TYR A 147 3.85 3.78 2.00
CA TYR A 147 4.73 4.49 1.08
C TYR A 147 5.09 3.58 -0.08
N TYR A 148 5.04 4.09 -1.28
CA TYR A 148 5.40 3.32 -2.46
C TYR A 148 5.95 4.20 -3.57
N GLN A 149 6.80 3.60 -4.37
CA GLN A 149 7.46 4.24 -5.49
C GLN A 149 6.83 3.73 -6.79
N ILE A 150 6.42 4.64 -7.65
CA ILE A 150 5.95 4.32 -9.00
C ILE A 150 7.01 4.73 -9.99
N VAL A 151 7.33 3.82 -10.90
CA VAL A 151 8.21 4.07 -12.03
C VAL A 151 7.41 3.96 -13.32
N GLY A 152 7.43 5.01 -14.11
CA GLY A 152 6.72 5.08 -15.38
C GLY A 152 7.36 6.11 -16.30
N ARG A 153 6.62 6.54 -17.33
CA ARG A 153 7.14 7.49 -18.35
C ARG A 153 7.67 8.80 -17.77
N LYS A 154 7.03 9.33 -16.75
CA LYS A 154 7.44 10.57 -16.06
C LYS A 154 8.57 10.36 -15.06
N GLY A 155 9.19 9.19 -15.06
CA GLY A 155 10.25 8.84 -14.13
C GLY A 155 9.72 8.23 -12.84
N ILE A 156 10.44 8.48 -11.75
CA ILE A 156 10.17 7.92 -10.44
C ILE A 156 9.33 8.91 -9.64
N GLN A 157 8.23 8.43 -9.06
CA GLN A 157 7.34 9.21 -8.21
C GLN A 157 7.09 8.47 -6.89
N TRP A 158 7.23 9.15 -5.77
CA TRP A 158 6.78 8.65 -4.48
C TRP A 158 5.30 8.99 -4.27
N LYS A 159 4.55 8.01 -3.80
CA LYS A 159 3.15 8.18 -3.38
C LYS A 159 2.95 7.60 -1.98
N LEU A 160 1.89 8.01 -1.36
CA LEU A 160 1.44 7.50 -0.07
C LEU A 160 -0.06 7.19 -0.12
N ALA A 161 -0.47 6.21 0.69
CA ALA A 161 -1.86 5.90 0.94
C ALA A 161 -2.06 5.69 2.45
N GLU A 162 -3.09 6.29 3.03
CA GLU A 162 -3.37 6.23 4.45
C GLU A 162 -4.48 5.22 4.73
N LEU A 163 -4.26 4.38 5.73
CA LEU A 163 -5.21 3.38 6.16
C LEU A 163 -5.43 3.45 7.67
N PRO A 164 -6.61 3.87 8.13
CA PRO A 164 -6.94 3.90 9.54
C PRO A 164 -7.42 2.53 10.03
N PHE A 165 -6.80 2.01 11.09
CA PHE A 165 -7.25 0.83 11.83
C PHE A 165 -7.99 1.23 13.09
N PRO A 166 -9.27 0.85 13.27
CA PRO A 166 -10.04 1.11 14.49
C PRO A 166 -9.67 0.07 15.57
N LEU A 167 -8.64 0.34 16.38
CA LEU A 167 -8.18 -0.58 17.42
C LEU A 167 -9.24 -0.85 18.48
N LYS A 168 -10.18 0.08 18.70
CA LYS A 168 -11.32 -0.11 19.61
C LYS A 168 -12.22 -1.30 19.26
N ASP A 169 -12.21 -1.72 17.99
CA ASP A 169 -13.03 -2.81 17.47
C ASP A 169 -12.30 -4.16 17.55
N ALA A 170 -11.14 -4.22 18.26
CA ALA A 170 -10.35 -5.43 18.43
C ALA A 170 -11.16 -6.55 19.09
N GLN A 171 -11.26 -7.68 18.40
CA GLN A 171 -11.96 -8.88 18.89
C GLN A 171 -10.97 -9.87 19.47
N VAL A 172 -11.36 -10.54 20.55
CA VAL A 172 -10.64 -11.71 21.06
C VAL A 172 -11.01 -12.90 20.16
N PRO A 173 -10.03 -13.63 19.59
CA PRO A 173 -10.29 -14.81 18.78
C PRO A 173 -11.21 -15.82 19.49
N ALA A 174 -12.17 -16.39 18.75
CA ALA A 174 -13.17 -17.30 19.32
C ALA A 174 -12.54 -18.56 19.94
N GLU A 175 -11.39 -19.00 19.43
CA GLU A 175 -10.64 -20.16 19.92
C GLU A 175 -10.18 -20.00 21.38
N LEU A 176 -9.87 -18.79 21.82
CA LEU A 176 -9.43 -18.50 23.19
C LEU A 176 -10.60 -18.32 24.18
N LYS A 177 -11.84 -18.23 23.68
CA LYS A 177 -13.04 -18.16 24.55
C LYS A 177 -13.44 -19.52 25.12
N GLN A 178 -12.99 -20.63 24.51
CA GLN A 178 -13.40 -22.00 24.94
C GLN A 178 -12.53 -22.54 26.06
N GLU A 179 -11.32 -22.05 26.30
CA GLU A 179 -10.44 -22.54 27.39
C GLU A 179 -10.82 -22.05 28.80
N LYS A 180 -11.73 -21.10 28.95
CA LYS A 180 -12.15 -20.55 30.26
C LYS A 180 -13.43 -21.17 30.85
N VAL A 181 -13.96 -22.23 30.28
CA VAL A 181 -15.22 -22.87 30.75
C VAL A 181 -14.98 -24.27 31.33
N VAL A 182 -13.76 -24.61 31.73
CA VAL A 182 -13.47 -25.85 32.49
C VAL A 182 -12.74 -25.46 33.76
N GLU A 183 -13.50 -25.00 34.76
CA GLU A 183 -13.27 -25.17 36.20
C GLU A 183 -14.61 -25.27 36.92
#